data_e6781a5794e67ee634982c8f670c49bc
#
_entry.id   e6781a5794e67ee634982c8f670c49bc
#
_cell.length_a   1.000
_cell.length_b   1.000
_cell.length_c   1.000
_cell.angle_alpha   90.00
_cell.angle_beta   90.00
_cell.angle_gamma   90.00
#
_symmetry.space_group_name_H-M   'P 1'
#
loop_
_entity.id
_entity.type
_entity.pdbx_description
1 polymer ?
#
loop_
_entity_poly.entity_id
_entity_poly.type
_entity_poly.pdbx_seq_one_letter_code
_entity_poly.pdbx_strand_id
1 'polypeptide(L)'
;MLAAVAVGAVGLGAVFVDGAPFWGADGGGPPALLPGLAYLVLAILGVRMTWRRGAIIAGVTAGLFLLVAFLDSLRAPDSQSHLGRFFDSMLAGEAMDIIVRKGQQNLSILFGNYKLALLVPVALVFVIYVLARPTSWGSRALQRSFDSAPTLRPGLIALLVTLTIGFLINDSGVAIPANGALIAVPLIITVAVGTLLDEARMTGATRAARRR
;
A
#
# COMPACT_ATOMS: atom_id res chain seq x y z
N MET A 1 12.38 -8.99 -15.67
CA MET A 1 11.96 -7.84 -16.48
C MET A 1 10.47 -7.89 -16.84
N LEU A 2 9.95 -8.98 -17.43
CA LEU A 2 8.52 -9.11 -17.77
C LEU A 2 7.58 -8.90 -16.57
N ALA A 3 7.90 -9.48 -15.40
CA ALA A 3 7.10 -9.30 -14.18
C ALA A 3 7.03 -7.82 -13.72
N ALA A 4 8.15 -7.07 -13.83
CA ALA A 4 8.16 -5.65 -13.47
C ALA A 4 7.28 -4.83 -14.43
N VAL A 5 7.31 -5.17 -15.73
CA VAL A 5 6.45 -4.52 -16.74
C VAL A 5 4.97 -4.83 -16.46
N ALA A 6 4.64 -6.08 -16.21
CA ALA A 6 3.26 -6.50 -15.92
C ALA A 6 2.72 -5.81 -14.66
N VAL A 7 3.49 -5.83 -13.56
CA VAL A 7 3.13 -5.16 -12.31
C VAL A 7 3.02 -3.65 -12.50
N GLY A 8 3.94 -3.04 -13.25
CA GLY A 8 3.90 -1.63 -13.58
C GLY A 8 2.66 -1.26 -14.38
N ALA A 9 2.32 -2.03 -15.42
CA ALA A 9 1.15 -1.78 -16.26
C ALA A 9 -0.17 -1.93 -15.48
N VAL A 10 -0.33 -3.01 -14.70
CA VAL A 10 -1.52 -3.23 -13.87
C VAL A 10 -1.63 -2.15 -12.78
N GLY A 11 -0.52 -1.82 -12.13
CA GLY A 11 -0.50 -0.80 -11.07
C GLY A 11 -0.79 0.60 -11.60
N LEU A 12 -0.23 1.00 -12.75
CA LEU A 12 -0.55 2.28 -13.39
C LEU A 12 -1.99 2.30 -13.89
N GLY A 13 -2.51 1.18 -14.40
CA GLY A 13 -3.92 1.04 -14.74
C GLY A 13 -4.83 1.27 -13.53
N ALA A 14 -4.48 0.67 -12.38
CA ALA A 14 -5.21 0.89 -11.12
C ALA A 14 -5.16 2.35 -10.68
N VAL A 15 -3.99 3.00 -10.71
CA VAL A 15 -3.82 4.42 -10.39
C VAL A 15 -4.69 5.30 -11.30
N PHE A 16 -4.72 4.97 -12.59
CA PHE A 16 -5.53 5.72 -13.57
C PHE A 16 -7.03 5.55 -13.31
N VAL A 17 -7.50 4.32 -13.11
CA VAL A 17 -8.93 4.04 -12.85
C VAL A 17 -9.38 4.72 -11.55
N ASP A 18 -8.56 4.65 -10.50
CA ASP A 18 -8.87 5.22 -9.19
C ASP A 18 -8.92 6.76 -9.22
N GLY A 19 -7.94 7.38 -9.89
CA GLY A 19 -7.84 8.84 -9.98
C GLY A 19 -8.66 9.48 -11.08
N ALA A 20 -9.15 8.71 -12.06
CA ALA A 20 -9.87 9.28 -13.19
C ALA A 20 -11.24 9.86 -12.77
N PRO A 21 -11.57 11.11 -13.19
CA PRO A 21 -12.82 11.77 -12.81
C PRO A 21 -14.09 11.01 -13.19
N PHE A 22 -13.98 10.14 -14.21
CA PHE A 22 -15.11 9.38 -14.77
C PHE A 22 -15.33 8.03 -14.09
N TRP A 23 -14.37 7.57 -13.24
CA TRP A 23 -14.39 6.26 -12.60
C TRP A 23 -14.26 6.36 -11.09
N GLY A 24 -13.04 6.35 -10.55
CA GLY A 24 -12.84 6.40 -9.10
C GLY A 24 -13.01 7.77 -8.49
N ALA A 25 -12.54 8.82 -9.20
CA ALA A 25 -12.51 10.22 -8.76
C ALA A 25 -11.88 10.40 -7.35
N ASP A 26 -11.05 9.44 -6.91
CA ASP A 26 -10.37 9.51 -5.61
C ASP A 26 -9.07 10.33 -5.72
N GLY A 27 -9.07 11.50 -5.11
CA GLY A 27 -7.88 12.35 -5.06
C GLY A 27 -6.77 11.81 -4.16
N GLY A 28 -7.08 10.94 -3.21
CA GLY A 28 -6.13 10.34 -2.27
C GLY A 28 -5.51 9.03 -2.75
N GLY A 29 -6.18 8.33 -3.66
CA GLY A 29 -5.76 7.02 -4.15
C GLY A 29 -4.45 7.04 -4.94
N PRO A 30 -4.32 7.83 -6.02
CA PRO A 30 -3.10 7.91 -6.79
C PRO A 30 -1.84 8.24 -5.97
N PRO A 31 -1.82 9.26 -5.09
CA PRO A 31 -0.65 9.54 -4.26
C PRO A 31 -0.36 8.47 -3.21
N ALA A 32 -1.34 7.63 -2.84
CA ALA A 32 -1.11 6.48 -1.97
C ALA A 32 -0.54 5.28 -2.73
N LEU A 33 -1.05 5.00 -3.94
CA LEU A 33 -0.67 3.85 -4.76
C LEU A 33 0.71 3.99 -5.39
N LEU A 34 1.04 5.17 -5.93
CA LEU A 34 2.27 5.39 -6.69
C LEU A 34 3.57 5.06 -5.93
N PRO A 35 3.77 5.46 -4.66
CA PRO A 35 4.99 5.13 -3.93
C PRO A 35 5.14 3.63 -3.67
N GLY A 36 4.05 2.93 -3.32
CA GLY A 36 4.05 1.49 -3.14
C GLY A 36 4.35 0.75 -4.44
N LEU A 37 3.72 1.16 -5.55
CA LEU A 37 3.98 0.60 -6.88
C LEU A 37 5.43 0.82 -7.32
N ALA A 38 5.94 2.03 -7.19
CA ALA A 38 7.32 2.36 -7.55
C ALA A 38 8.32 1.52 -6.74
N TYR A 39 8.09 1.39 -5.42
CA TYR A 39 8.89 0.52 -4.58
C TYR A 39 8.86 -0.95 -5.08
N LEU A 40 7.66 -1.48 -5.36
CA LEU A 40 7.50 -2.88 -5.80
C LEU A 40 8.22 -3.14 -7.12
N VAL A 41 8.04 -2.26 -8.11
CA VAL A 41 8.72 -2.37 -9.41
C VAL A 41 10.23 -2.34 -9.25
N LEU A 42 10.77 -1.41 -8.45
CA LEU A 42 12.21 -1.33 -8.18
C LEU A 42 12.72 -2.60 -7.47
N ALA A 43 11.97 -3.13 -6.53
CA ALA A 43 12.33 -4.36 -5.81
C ALA A 43 12.35 -5.58 -6.74
N ILE A 44 11.38 -5.72 -7.66
CA ILE A 44 11.36 -6.78 -8.68
C ILE A 44 12.55 -6.66 -9.64
N LEU A 45 12.99 -5.44 -9.95
CA LEU A 45 14.18 -5.18 -10.76
C LEU A 45 15.49 -5.38 -9.99
N GLY A 46 15.45 -5.77 -8.72
CA GLY A 46 16.63 -5.94 -7.87
C GLY A 46 17.29 -4.64 -7.41
N VAL A 47 16.59 -3.51 -7.58
CA VAL A 47 17.11 -2.19 -7.23
C VAL A 47 16.87 -1.92 -5.74
N ARG A 48 17.96 -1.76 -4.98
CA ARG A 48 17.86 -1.46 -3.54
C ARG A 48 17.24 -0.10 -3.29
N MET A 49 16.24 -0.05 -2.40
CA MET A 49 15.67 1.22 -1.94
C MET A 49 16.69 1.97 -1.08
N THR A 50 16.88 3.24 -1.41
CA THR A 50 17.70 4.19 -0.63
C THR A 50 16.83 5.38 -0.24
N TRP A 51 17.24 6.12 0.80
CA TRP A 51 16.50 7.32 1.22
C TRP A 51 16.35 8.35 0.08
N ARG A 52 17.38 8.49 -0.78
CA ARG A 52 17.34 9.39 -1.95
C ARG A 52 16.29 8.95 -2.96
N ARG A 53 16.21 7.65 -3.26
CA ARG A 53 15.17 7.11 -4.15
C ARG A 53 13.79 7.28 -3.56
N GLY A 54 13.63 7.05 -2.26
CA GLY A 54 12.38 7.32 -1.55
C GLY A 54 11.96 8.79 -1.66
N ALA A 55 12.89 9.72 -1.43
CA ALA A 55 12.64 11.14 -1.57
C ALA A 55 12.25 11.55 -3.02
N ILE A 56 12.92 10.96 -4.03
CA ILE A 56 12.57 11.19 -5.44
C ILE A 56 11.16 10.68 -5.74
N ILE A 57 10.83 9.46 -5.31
CA ILE A 57 9.48 8.88 -5.50
C ILE A 57 8.43 9.77 -4.84
N ALA A 58 8.66 10.19 -3.59
CA ALA A 58 7.75 11.07 -2.89
C ALA A 58 7.60 12.43 -3.59
N GLY A 59 8.71 13.04 -4.02
CA GLY A 59 8.70 14.31 -4.75
C GLY A 59 7.99 14.23 -6.10
N VAL A 60 8.24 13.16 -6.88
CA VAL A 60 7.57 12.93 -8.16
C VAL A 60 6.07 12.70 -7.94
N THR A 61 5.70 11.89 -6.94
CA THR A 61 4.29 11.64 -6.61
C THR A 61 3.58 12.93 -6.20
N ALA A 62 4.18 13.71 -5.31
CA ALA A 62 3.63 15.00 -4.88
C ALA A 62 3.54 16.00 -6.07
N GLY A 63 4.56 16.05 -6.91
CA GLY A 63 4.57 16.91 -8.09
C GLY A 63 3.47 16.54 -9.09
N LEU A 64 3.27 15.24 -9.37
CA LEU A 64 2.20 14.77 -10.23
C LEU A 64 0.81 15.07 -9.63
N PHE A 65 0.65 14.85 -8.32
CA PHE A 65 -0.59 15.18 -7.62
C PHE A 65 -0.92 16.67 -7.73
N LEU A 66 0.05 17.54 -7.44
CA LEU A 66 -0.11 18.99 -7.54
C LEU A 66 -0.35 19.45 -9.00
N LEU A 67 0.31 18.82 -9.97
CA LEU A 67 0.09 19.11 -11.38
C LEU A 67 -1.35 18.79 -11.80
N VAL A 68 -1.86 17.62 -11.42
CA VAL A 68 -3.25 17.22 -11.73
C VAL A 68 -4.24 18.16 -11.03
N ALA A 69 -3.99 18.49 -9.76
CA ALA A 69 -4.81 19.42 -8.99
C ALA A 69 -4.82 20.83 -9.63
N PHE A 70 -3.66 21.31 -10.07
CA PHE A 70 -3.53 22.57 -10.81
C PHE A 70 -4.28 22.55 -12.13
N LEU A 71 -4.13 21.49 -12.94
CA LEU A 71 -4.85 21.38 -14.21
C LEU A 71 -6.37 21.32 -14.02
N ASP A 72 -6.81 20.67 -12.94
CA ASP A 72 -8.24 20.63 -12.60
C ASP A 72 -8.75 22.00 -12.08
N SER A 73 -7.92 22.79 -11.38
CA SER A 73 -8.28 24.16 -10.96
C SER A 73 -8.45 25.14 -12.10
N LEU A 74 -7.88 24.87 -13.26
CA LEU A 74 -8.07 25.70 -14.46
C LEU A 74 -9.44 25.46 -15.16
N ARG A 75 -10.21 24.48 -14.71
CA ARG A 75 -11.56 24.23 -15.24
C ARG A 75 -12.58 25.20 -14.66
N ALA A 76 -13.74 25.31 -15.32
CA ALA A 76 -14.82 26.13 -14.79
C ALA A 76 -15.24 25.62 -13.37
N PRO A 77 -15.59 26.55 -12.44
CA PRO A 77 -15.87 26.19 -11.03
C PRO A 77 -16.88 25.06 -10.86
N ASP A 78 -17.91 24.99 -11.70
CA ASP A 78 -18.95 23.97 -11.67
C ASP A 78 -18.47 22.59 -12.18
N SER A 79 -17.33 22.55 -12.88
CA SER A 79 -16.75 21.32 -13.44
C SER A 79 -15.46 20.89 -12.73
N GLN A 80 -15.00 21.65 -11.74
CA GLN A 80 -13.84 21.28 -10.91
C GLN A 80 -14.18 20.08 -10.02
N SER A 81 -13.22 19.16 -9.90
CA SER A 81 -13.28 18.10 -8.90
C SER A 81 -12.84 18.60 -7.51
N HIS A 82 -12.78 17.69 -6.54
CA HIS A 82 -12.22 17.99 -5.21
C HIS A 82 -10.75 18.40 -5.27
N LEU A 83 -10.00 17.95 -6.28
CA LEU A 83 -8.57 18.27 -6.44
C LEU A 83 -8.36 19.74 -6.85
N GLY A 84 -9.13 20.24 -7.82
CA GLY A 84 -9.06 21.65 -8.22
C GLY A 84 -9.41 22.57 -7.08
N ARG A 85 -10.51 22.31 -6.38
CA ARG A 85 -10.91 23.06 -5.19
C ARG A 85 -9.87 23.02 -4.05
N PHE A 86 -9.21 21.86 -3.86
CA PHE A 86 -8.11 21.75 -2.91
C PHE A 86 -6.94 22.66 -3.31
N PHE A 87 -6.59 22.69 -4.60
CA PHE A 87 -5.52 23.56 -5.09
C PHE A 87 -5.84 25.03 -4.90
N ASP A 88 -7.06 25.45 -5.18
CA ASP A 88 -7.52 26.84 -4.97
C ASP A 88 -7.50 27.23 -3.48
N SER A 89 -7.96 26.34 -2.58
CA SER A 89 -7.86 26.55 -1.13
C SER A 89 -6.39 26.62 -0.65
N MET A 90 -5.51 25.87 -1.28
CA MET A 90 -4.07 25.94 -0.96
C MET A 90 -3.49 27.31 -1.34
N LEU A 91 -3.85 27.84 -2.51
CA LEU A 91 -3.45 29.20 -2.92
C LEU A 91 -4.06 30.29 -2.05
N ALA A 92 -5.27 30.09 -1.53
CA ALA A 92 -5.92 30.98 -0.59
C ALA A 92 -5.29 30.95 0.83
N GLY A 93 -4.30 30.07 1.08
CA GLY A 93 -3.64 29.94 2.37
C GLY A 93 -4.34 29.01 3.36
N GLU A 94 -5.41 28.33 2.96
CA GLU A 94 -6.24 27.44 3.80
C GLU A 94 -5.71 25.99 3.90
N ALA A 95 -4.56 25.69 3.30
CA ALA A 95 -4.00 24.35 3.25
C ALA A 95 -3.81 23.75 4.65
N MET A 96 -3.36 24.54 5.62
CA MET A 96 -3.14 24.06 6.99
C MET A 96 -4.46 23.70 7.68
N ASP A 97 -5.52 24.45 7.47
CA ASP A 97 -6.84 24.17 8.05
C ASP A 97 -7.42 22.85 7.49
N ILE A 98 -7.20 22.58 6.21
CA ILE A 98 -7.58 21.31 5.58
C ILE A 98 -6.80 20.13 6.22
N ILE A 99 -5.48 20.28 6.38
CA ILE A 99 -4.63 19.25 6.98
C ILE A 99 -5.04 18.97 8.43
N VAL A 100 -5.23 20.02 9.21
CA VAL A 100 -5.65 19.92 10.63
C VAL A 100 -7.01 19.25 10.74
N ARG A 101 -7.99 19.67 9.93
CA ARG A 101 -9.34 19.09 9.91
C ARG A 101 -9.30 17.60 9.55
N LYS A 102 -8.56 17.21 8.52
CA LYS A 102 -8.39 15.79 8.12
C LYS A 102 -7.69 14.99 9.22
N GLY A 103 -6.65 15.53 9.83
CA GLY A 103 -5.97 14.90 10.97
C GLY A 103 -6.91 14.68 12.15
N GLN A 104 -7.69 15.69 12.53
CA GLN A 104 -8.70 15.59 13.60
C GLN A 104 -9.78 14.57 13.28
N GLN A 105 -10.26 14.51 12.03
CA GLN A 105 -11.24 13.53 11.58
C GLN A 105 -10.68 12.10 11.69
N ASN A 106 -9.47 11.84 11.20
CA ASN A 106 -8.83 10.54 11.31
C ASN A 106 -8.62 10.12 12.76
N LEU A 107 -8.19 11.03 13.62
CA LEU A 107 -8.04 10.77 15.05
C LEU A 107 -9.40 10.51 15.73
N SER A 108 -10.43 11.26 15.37
CA SER A 108 -11.77 11.07 15.94
C SER A 108 -12.37 9.71 15.56
N ILE A 109 -12.17 9.25 14.32
CA ILE A 109 -12.58 7.92 13.86
C ILE A 109 -11.81 6.83 14.61
N LEU A 110 -10.49 7.00 14.75
CA LEU A 110 -9.62 6.05 15.43
C LEU A 110 -9.98 5.94 16.92
N PHE A 111 -10.06 7.08 17.63
CA PHE A 111 -10.30 7.11 19.08
C PHE A 111 -11.78 7.09 19.47
N GLY A 112 -12.70 7.38 18.55
CA GLY A 112 -14.14 7.22 18.75
C GLY A 112 -14.55 5.75 18.95
N ASN A 113 -13.68 4.80 18.53
CA ASN A 113 -13.86 3.39 18.78
C ASN A 113 -12.62 2.81 19.49
N TYR A 114 -12.73 2.54 20.81
CA TYR A 114 -11.60 2.06 21.62
C TYR A 114 -10.98 0.75 21.10
N LYS A 115 -11.76 -0.10 20.42
CA LYS A 115 -11.26 -1.34 19.80
C LYS A 115 -10.31 -1.04 18.65
N LEU A 116 -10.64 -0.05 17.84
CA LEU A 116 -9.76 0.39 16.72
C LEU A 116 -8.54 1.15 17.26
N ALA A 117 -8.73 1.97 18.29
CA ALA A 117 -7.63 2.70 18.93
C ALA A 117 -6.52 1.77 19.46
N LEU A 118 -6.89 0.56 19.91
CA LEU A 118 -5.94 -0.44 20.39
C LEU A 118 -5.48 -1.39 19.27
N LEU A 119 -6.42 -1.89 18.48
CA LEU A 119 -6.16 -2.94 17.48
C LEU A 119 -5.25 -2.47 16.35
N VAL A 120 -5.48 -1.27 15.83
CA VAL A 120 -4.74 -0.78 14.65
C VAL A 120 -3.25 -0.55 14.94
N PRO A 121 -2.84 0.15 16.02
CA PRO A 121 -1.42 0.27 16.38
C PRO A 121 -0.77 -1.08 16.67
N VAL A 122 -1.45 -1.98 17.39
CA VAL A 122 -0.93 -3.32 17.70
C VAL A 122 -0.72 -4.13 16.42
N ALA A 123 -1.72 -4.13 15.51
CA ALA A 123 -1.60 -4.82 14.24
C ALA A 123 -0.47 -4.24 13.37
N LEU A 124 -0.33 -2.92 13.34
CA LEU A 124 0.73 -2.25 12.58
C LEU A 124 2.13 -2.62 13.13
N VAL A 125 2.33 -2.55 14.43
CA VAL A 125 3.59 -2.94 15.08
C VAL A 125 3.89 -4.41 14.82
N PHE A 126 2.88 -5.30 14.90
CA PHE A 126 3.04 -6.73 14.60
C PHE A 126 3.46 -6.95 13.14
N VAL A 127 2.80 -6.31 12.18
CA VAL A 127 3.14 -6.42 10.75
C VAL A 127 4.55 -5.91 10.48
N ILE A 128 4.93 -4.75 11.02
CA ILE A 128 6.28 -4.20 10.88
C ILE A 128 7.32 -5.17 11.49
N TYR A 129 7.04 -5.70 12.68
CA TYR A 129 7.93 -6.67 13.34
C TYR A 129 8.13 -7.93 12.49
N VAL A 130 7.05 -8.50 11.95
CA VAL A 130 7.11 -9.71 11.09
C VAL A 130 7.87 -9.43 9.79
N LEU A 131 7.65 -8.29 9.17
CA LEU A 131 8.37 -7.89 7.94
C LEU A 131 9.85 -7.59 8.20
N ALA A 132 10.18 -7.00 9.35
CA ALA A 132 11.56 -6.68 9.73
C ALA A 132 12.34 -7.93 10.18
N ARG A 133 11.67 -8.86 10.88
CA ARG A 133 12.28 -10.06 11.48
C ARG A 133 11.54 -11.33 11.08
N PRO A 134 11.58 -11.76 9.81
CA PRO A 134 10.83 -12.93 9.32
C PRO A 134 11.29 -14.24 9.94
N THR A 135 12.48 -14.30 10.55
CA THR A 135 13.02 -15.48 11.25
C THR A 135 12.54 -15.64 12.70
N SER A 136 11.72 -14.72 13.20
CA SER A 136 11.19 -14.80 14.57
C SER A 136 10.25 -16.00 14.76
N TRP A 137 10.05 -16.40 16.02
CA TRP A 137 9.33 -17.63 16.40
C TRP A 137 7.93 -17.76 15.77
N GLY A 138 7.17 -16.68 15.63
CA GLY A 138 5.83 -16.68 15.04
C GLY A 138 5.78 -16.64 13.52
N SER A 139 6.90 -16.49 12.82
CA SER A 139 6.96 -16.20 11.39
C SER A 139 7.67 -17.25 10.52
N ARG A 140 7.96 -18.43 11.06
CA ARG A 140 8.67 -19.51 10.31
C ARG A 140 7.96 -19.95 9.03
N ALA A 141 6.63 -20.06 9.06
CA ALA A 141 5.84 -20.36 7.85
C ALA A 141 5.95 -19.24 6.81
N LEU A 142 5.91 -18.00 7.25
CA LEU A 142 6.06 -16.82 6.40
C LEU A 142 7.48 -16.70 5.84
N GLN A 143 8.51 -17.03 6.63
CA GLN A 143 9.89 -17.14 6.15
C GLN A 143 10.00 -18.08 4.95
N ARG A 144 9.46 -19.30 5.08
CA ARG A 144 9.45 -20.29 4.00
C ARG A 144 8.70 -19.78 2.76
N SER A 145 7.61 -19.06 2.98
CA SER A 145 6.88 -18.42 1.89
C SER A 145 7.71 -17.34 1.19
N PHE A 146 8.53 -16.59 1.93
CA PHE A 146 9.46 -15.62 1.34
C PHE A 146 10.58 -16.28 0.56
N ASP A 147 11.06 -17.44 1.01
CA ASP A 147 12.09 -18.21 0.32
C ASP A 147 11.54 -18.83 -0.98
N SER A 148 10.29 -19.31 -0.97
CA SER A 148 9.61 -19.87 -2.16
C SER A 148 9.08 -18.79 -3.12
N ALA A 149 8.72 -17.61 -2.63
CA ALA A 149 8.18 -16.50 -3.40
C ALA A 149 8.93 -15.18 -3.08
N PRO A 150 10.09 -14.92 -3.68
CA PRO A 150 10.96 -13.78 -3.33
C PRO A 150 10.30 -12.42 -3.48
N THR A 151 9.25 -12.27 -4.28
CA THR A 151 8.49 -11.04 -4.48
C THR A 151 7.41 -10.81 -3.42
N LEU A 152 7.10 -11.81 -2.58
CA LEU A 152 6.05 -11.70 -1.56
C LEU A 152 6.39 -10.63 -0.52
N ARG A 153 7.61 -10.66 0.03
CA ARG A 153 8.03 -9.66 1.03
C ARG A 153 8.04 -8.23 0.47
N PRO A 154 8.64 -7.95 -0.69
CA PRO A 154 8.48 -6.65 -1.34
C PRO A 154 7.02 -6.25 -1.59
N GLY A 155 6.18 -7.18 -2.00
CA GLY A 155 4.75 -6.93 -2.19
C GLY A 155 4.05 -6.48 -0.90
N LEU A 156 4.33 -7.15 0.22
CA LEU A 156 3.77 -6.78 1.52
C LEU A 156 4.28 -5.42 2.02
N ILE A 157 5.55 -5.09 1.76
CA ILE A 157 6.09 -3.76 2.08
C ILE A 157 5.43 -2.69 1.21
N ALA A 158 5.27 -2.94 -0.10
CA ALA A 158 4.57 -2.03 -1.00
C ALA A 158 3.13 -1.77 -0.54
N LEU A 159 2.42 -2.84 -0.18
CA LEU A 159 1.07 -2.75 0.37
C LEU A 159 1.04 -1.93 1.67
N LEU A 160 1.96 -2.19 2.60
CA LEU A 160 2.06 -1.43 3.84
C LEU A 160 2.29 0.07 3.59
N VAL A 161 3.18 0.41 2.66
CA VAL A 161 3.44 1.80 2.24
C VAL A 161 2.16 2.44 1.70
N THR A 162 1.50 1.77 0.75
CA THR A 162 0.24 2.25 0.15
C THR A 162 -0.85 2.47 1.19
N LEU A 163 -1.09 1.48 2.06
CA LEU A 163 -2.13 1.56 3.07
C LEU A 163 -1.83 2.62 4.15
N THR A 164 -0.55 2.82 4.49
CA THR A 164 -0.14 3.85 5.45
C THR A 164 -0.34 5.26 4.87
N ILE A 165 0.08 5.47 3.63
CA ILE A 165 -0.13 6.76 2.96
C ILE A 165 -1.63 7.01 2.78
N GLY A 166 -2.38 6.03 2.29
CA GLY A 166 -3.84 6.13 2.14
C GLY A 166 -4.54 6.45 3.46
N PHE A 167 -4.16 5.82 4.57
CA PHE A 167 -4.66 6.15 5.90
C PHE A 167 -4.43 7.62 6.28
N LEU A 168 -3.24 8.16 5.94
CA LEU A 168 -2.86 9.52 6.33
C LEU A 168 -3.55 10.61 5.50
N ILE A 169 -3.78 10.35 4.20
CA ILE A 169 -4.22 11.41 3.27
C ILE A 169 -5.68 11.29 2.84
N ASN A 170 -6.28 10.09 2.93
CA ASN A 170 -7.65 9.86 2.51
C ASN A 170 -8.65 10.07 3.67
N ASP A 171 -9.84 10.54 3.35
CA ASP A 171 -10.91 10.80 4.32
C ASP A 171 -11.48 9.52 4.97
N SER A 172 -11.26 8.36 4.33
CA SER A 172 -11.68 7.06 4.86
C SER A 172 -10.84 6.57 6.05
N GLY A 173 -9.71 7.20 6.33
CA GLY A 173 -8.88 6.94 7.50
C GLY A 173 -8.59 5.46 7.72
N VAL A 174 -8.95 4.94 8.91
CA VAL A 174 -8.71 3.56 9.34
C VAL A 174 -9.41 2.50 8.47
N ALA A 175 -10.42 2.86 7.70
CA ALA A 175 -11.09 1.91 6.81
C ALA A 175 -10.16 1.40 5.69
N ILE A 176 -9.19 2.21 5.25
CA ILE A 176 -8.24 1.82 4.21
C ILE A 176 -7.36 0.64 4.65
N PRO A 177 -6.59 0.71 5.75
CA PRO A 177 -5.81 -0.43 6.20
C PRO A 177 -6.69 -1.63 6.61
N ALA A 178 -7.91 -1.40 7.12
CA ALA A 178 -8.83 -2.49 7.44
C ALA A 178 -9.26 -3.26 6.19
N ASN A 179 -9.69 -2.56 5.13
CA ASN A 179 -10.05 -3.19 3.85
C ASN A 179 -8.84 -3.86 3.17
N GLY A 180 -7.66 -3.23 3.22
CA GLY A 180 -6.43 -3.84 2.74
C GLY A 180 -6.09 -5.14 3.47
N ALA A 181 -6.28 -5.19 4.78
CA ALA A 181 -6.06 -6.38 5.60
C ALA A 181 -7.05 -7.51 5.27
N LEU A 182 -8.32 -7.20 4.98
CA LEU A 182 -9.32 -8.19 4.58
C LEU A 182 -8.92 -8.98 3.32
N ILE A 183 -8.13 -8.38 2.44
CA ILE A 183 -7.63 -9.03 1.23
C ILE A 183 -6.25 -9.65 1.48
N ALA A 184 -5.35 -8.92 2.11
CA ALA A 184 -3.96 -9.34 2.29
C ALA A 184 -3.82 -10.54 3.24
N VAL A 185 -4.57 -10.58 4.34
CA VAL A 185 -4.44 -11.65 5.34
C VAL A 185 -4.83 -13.01 4.77
N PRO A 186 -6.00 -13.20 4.13
CA PRO A 186 -6.32 -14.49 3.48
C PRO A 186 -5.29 -14.88 2.40
N LEU A 187 -4.80 -13.93 1.62
CA LEU A 187 -3.80 -14.21 0.60
C LEU A 187 -2.49 -14.71 1.20
N ILE A 188 -1.99 -14.08 2.26
CA ILE A 188 -0.79 -14.50 2.99
C ILE A 188 -0.97 -15.90 3.56
N ILE A 189 -2.13 -16.17 4.17
CA ILE A 189 -2.44 -17.50 4.72
C ILE A 189 -2.45 -18.56 3.61
N THR A 190 -3.07 -18.27 2.47
CA THR A 190 -3.13 -19.17 1.32
C THR A 190 -1.72 -19.52 0.81
N VAL A 191 -0.85 -18.51 0.66
CA VAL A 191 0.54 -18.75 0.24
C VAL A 191 1.30 -19.56 1.27
N ALA A 192 1.16 -19.25 2.57
CA ALA A 192 1.83 -19.96 3.65
C ALA A 192 1.40 -21.44 3.72
N VAL A 193 0.09 -21.70 3.63
CA VAL A 193 -0.46 -23.07 3.62
C VAL A 193 0.00 -23.82 2.38
N GLY A 194 -0.03 -23.21 1.20
CA GLY A 194 0.46 -23.80 -0.04
C GLY A 194 1.91 -24.26 0.08
N THR A 195 2.77 -23.37 0.58
CA THR A 195 4.21 -23.69 0.80
C THR A 195 4.40 -24.89 1.73
N LEU A 196 3.65 -24.95 2.85
CA LEU A 196 3.73 -26.05 3.81
C LEU A 196 3.23 -27.38 3.21
N LEU A 197 2.18 -27.35 2.40
CA LEU A 197 1.65 -28.54 1.71
C LEU A 197 2.63 -29.09 0.68
N ASP A 198 3.29 -28.23 -0.08
CA ASP A 198 4.29 -28.64 -1.06
C ASP A 198 5.52 -29.27 -0.40
N GLU A 199 5.99 -28.71 0.73
CA GLU A 199 7.05 -29.34 1.54
C GLU A 199 6.66 -30.72 2.05
N ALA A 200 5.44 -30.86 2.57
CA ALA A 200 4.94 -32.14 3.07
C ALA A 200 4.87 -33.21 1.96
N ARG A 201 4.42 -32.83 0.75
CA ARG A 201 4.38 -33.71 -0.43
C ARG A 201 5.79 -34.17 -0.83
N MET A 202 6.76 -33.25 -0.92
CA MET A 202 8.15 -33.60 -1.27
C MET A 202 8.78 -34.50 -0.22
N THR A 203 8.57 -34.24 1.05
CA THR A 203 9.08 -35.07 2.15
C THR A 203 8.46 -36.51 2.11
N GLY A 204 7.15 -36.60 1.86
CA GLY A 204 6.46 -37.88 1.70
C GLY A 204 6.95 -38.68 0.52
N ALA A 205 7.14 -38.03 -0.63
CA ALA A 205 7.70 -38.69 -1.84
C ALA A 205 9.14 -39.22 -1.62
N THR A 206 9.99 -38.44 -0.95
CA THR A 206 11.38 -38.84 -0.64
C THR A 206 11.41 -40.03 0.32
N ARG A 207 10.51 -40.07 1.34
CA ARG A 207 10.40 -41.22 2.24
C ARG A 207 9.91 -42.50 1.52
N ALA A 208 8.97 -42.36 0.60
CA ALA A 208 8.46 -43.51 -0.21
C ALA A 208 9.55 -44.07 -1.14
N ALA A 209 10.35 -43.21 -1.76
CA ALA A 209 11.45 -43.60 -2.61
C ALA A 209 12.58 -44.35 -1.86
N ARG A 210 12.84 -43.98 -0.59
CA ARG A 210 13.86 -44.67 0.25
C ARG A 210 13.40 -46.02 0.80
N ARG A 211 12.12 -46.36 0.72
CA ARG A 211 11.56 -47.62 1.21
C ARG A 211 11.46 -48.69 0.09
N ARG A 212 11.73 -48.33 -1.16
CA ARG A 212 11.85 -49.24 -2.32
C ARG A 212 13.32 -49.59 -2.58
#